data_660f51a6c94f9adbe42b02536022b0a0
#
_entry.id   660f51a6c94f9adbe42b02536022b0a0
#
_cell.length_a   1.000
_cell.length_b   1.000
_cell.length_c   1.000
_cell.angle_alpha   90.00
_cell.angle_beta   90.00
_cell.angle_gamma   90.00
#
_symmetry.space_group_name_H-M   'P 1'
#
loop_
_entity.id
_entity.type
_entity.pdbx_description
1 polymer ?
#
loop_
_entity_poly.entity_id
_entity_poly.type
_entity_poly.pdbx_seq_one_letter_code
_entity_poly.pdbx_strand_id
1 'polypeptide(L)'
;MKLNLRGHEDRYAIEQSLLAFFPEERPVYEGEDGDSHADVTLHEGNAYATGVTTLTYGGKTARGEARVRIAGVSDAYERERLRQRALKLSFFRAARDVTGVTPSWGALTGIRPAKLVRTMLEDGMTPAQADRVLRDTYCVSPARRRLALESAEAGLKARSDLRPEDISLYIGIPFCPTRCAYCSFVSASVEKSFKLMEPYLAALTAEVEAAGRMVKETGLRIKSFYMGGGTPTTLSASQMDALLTAVNRNFDLSDCVEYCIEAGRPDTIDREKLQVLLDHGADRISVNPQSLEPRVLSAIGRKHSPEDIEKAMELATSMGFPHVNMDLIAGLPADTPEGFRRTLDTCLTFGADNITVHTLSLKKGSRILLEGLPIPSAEDVAAMLDYADPALREKGFAPYYLYRQKYMSGSFENVGWCISGAEGLYNIYIMEELHSILSLGAGGSTKMVDAKRNRIERVFHPKFPLEYIQRPEKLTENLEAFRRFHQEMAR
;
A
#
# COMPACT_ATOMS: atom_id res chain seq x y z
N MET A 1 5.58 21.88 16.40
CA MET A 1 4.37 22.74 16.58
C MET A 1 3.58 22.28 17.78
N LYS A 2 3.19 23.19 18.68
CA LYS A 2 2.32 22.87 19.82
C LYS A 2 0.86 22.72 19.35
N LEU A 3 0.17 21.69 19.84
CA LEU A 3 -1.24 21.42 19.56
C LEU A 3 -2.05 21.47 20.86
N ASN A 4 -2.92 22.46 20.99
CA ASN A 4 -3.85 22.61 22.10
C ASN A 4 -5.21 22.05 21.67
N LEU A 5 -5.63 20.91 22.23
CA LEU A 5 -6.90 20.27 21.90
C LEU A 5 -7.97 20.60 22.94
N ARG A 6 -9.16 21.02 22.50
CA ARG A 6 -10.28 21.40 23.38
C ARG A 6 -11.59 20.73 22.93
N GLY A 7 -12.25 20.05 23.85
CA GLY A 7 -13.52 19.35 23.57
C GLY A 7 -13.38 18.05 22.80
N HIS A 8 -12.16 17.54 22.62
CA HIS A 8 -11.86 16.26 22.00
C HIS A 8 -10.45 15.77 22.32
N GLU A 9 -10.17 14.49 22.04
CA GLU A 9 -8.85 13.87 22.20
C GLU A 9 -8.30 13.30 20.90
N ASP A 10 -8.78 13.75 19.76
CA ASP A 10 -8.48 13.25 18.41
C ASP A 10 -7.09 13.66 17.91
N ARG A 11 -6.04 13.34 18.66
CA ARG A 11 -4.63 13.65 18.32
C ARG A 11 -4.28 13.21 16.92
N TYR A 12 -4.59 11.94 16.60
CA TYR A 12 -4.23 11.35 15.32
C TYR A 12 -4.79 12.11 14.11
N ALA A 13 -6.05 12.56 14.17
CA ALA A 13 -6.69 13.29 13.09
C ALA A 13 -5.97 14.61 12.77
N ILE A 14 -5.53 15.32 13.83
CA ILE A 14 -4.84 16.61 13.71
C ILE A 14 -3.39 16.40 13.27
N GLU A 15 -2.68 15.40 13.81
CA GLU A 15 -1.31 15.07 13.41
C GLU A 15 -1.19 14.76 11.91
N GLN A 16 -2.17 14.06 11.34
CA GLN A 16 -2.18 13.80 9.90
C GLN A 16 -2.39 15.07 9.06
N SER A 17 -3.20 16.00 9.56
CA SER A 17 -3.40 17.30 8.91
C SER A 17 -2.16 18.19 9.07
N LEU A 18 -1.51 18.17 10.24
CA LEU A 18 -0.25 18.85 10.49
C LEU A 18 0.84 18.41 9.50
N LEU A 19 1.07 17.10 9.39
CA LEU A 19 2.12 16.54 8.54
C LEU A 19 1.89 16.82 7.04
N ALA A 20 0.66 17.05 6.62
CA ALA A 20 0.35 17.38 5.24
C ALA A 20 0.82 18.80 4.84
N PHE A 21 0.87 19.74 5.79
CA PHE A 21 1.32 21.11 5.55
C PHE A 21 2.74 21.39 6.08
N PHE A 22 3.12 20.70 7.16
CA PHE A 22 4.34 20.95 7.92
C PHE A 22 5.08 19.63 8.18
N PRO A 23 5.66 18.99 7.15
CA PRO A 23 6.27 17.66 7.27
C PRO A 23 7.45 17.61 8.22
N GLU A 24 8.14 18.74 8.43
CA GLU A 24 9.27 18.87 9.35
C GLU A 24 8.85 19.08 10.81
N GLU A 25 7.59 19.47 11.03
CA GLU A 25 7.07 19.73 12.39
C GLU A 25 6.77 18.41 13.11
N ARG A 26 6.98 18.46 14.43
CA ARG A 26 6.57 17.36 15.33
C ARG A 26 5.51 17.89 16.29
N PRO A 27 4.41 17.16 16.51
CA PRO A 27 3.38 17.58 17.45
C PRO A 27 3.92 17.52 18.87
N VAL A 28 3.64 18.60 19.65
CA VAL A 28 3.93 18.73 21.07
C VAL A 28 2.62 19.11 21.77
N TYR A 29 2.32 18.47 22.89
CA TYR A 29 1.06 18.68 23.62
C TYR A 29 1.24 19.38 24.97
N GLU A 30 2.46 19.46 25.47
CA GLU A 30 2.82 20.08 26.75
C GLU A 30 3.79 21.26 26.54
N GLY A 31 3.91 22.16 27.53
CA GLY A 31 4.77 23.34 27.49
C GLY A 31 4.03 24.62 27.13
N GLU A 32 4.77 25.71 26.95
CA GLU A 32 4.23 27.01 26.52
C GLU A 32 4.01 27.07 25.01
N ASP A 33 3.14 27.99 24.57
CA ASP A 33 2.93 28.23 23.14
C ASP A 33 4.18 28.93 22.58
N GLY A 34 4.81 28.26 21.59
CA GLY A 34 5.92 28.84 20.84
C GLY A 34 5.42 29.63 19.61
N ASP A 35 6.38 30.05 18.77
CA ASP A 35 6.10 30.78 17.50
C ASP A 35 5.20 30.00 16.53
N SER A 36 5.07 28.69 16.74
CA SER A 36 4.23 27.80 15.94
C SER A 36 3.32 26.96 16.84
N HIS A 37 2.04 27.28 16.86
CA HIS A 37 1.04 26.56 17.64
C HIS A 37 -0.34 26.53 16.98
N ALA A 38 -1.18 25.58 17.37
CA ALA A 38 -2.56 25.49 16.92
C ALA A 38 -3.52 25.17 18.08
N ASP A 39 -4.53 25.99 18.25
CA ASP A 39 -5.69 25.72 19.11
C ASP A 39 -6.76 25.04 18.26
N VAL A 40 -7.09 23.80 18.57
CA VAL A 40 -8.08 22.99 17.84
C VAL A 40 -9.23 22.64 18.77
N THR A 41 -10.42 23.13 18.46
CA THR A 41 -11.61 22.98 19.30
C THR A 41 -12.70 22.23 18.55
N LEU A 42 -13.37 21.30 19.22
CA LEU A 42 -14.59 20.66 18.74
C LEU A 42 -15.78 21.11 19.57
N HIS A 43 -16.80 21.64 18.90
CA HIS A 43 -18.12 21.89 19.47
C HIS A 43 -19.12 20.89 18.89
N GLU A 44 -19.78 20.15 19.74
CA GLU A 44 -20.79 19.18 19.32
C GLU A 44 -22.16 19.58 19.85
N GLY A 45 -23.11 19.76 18.91
CA GLY A 45 -24.51 19.96 19.19
C GLY A 45 -25.35 18.79 18.69
N ASN A 46 -26.68 18.87 18.83
CA ASN A 46 -27.57 17.80 18.41
C ASN A 46 -27.55 17.52 16.90
N ALA A 47 -27.32 18.55 16.11
CA ALA A 47 -27.39 18.44 14.64
C ALA A 47 -26.03 18.48 13.94
N TYR A 48 -25.03 19.10 14.55
CA TYR A 48 -23.74 19.36 13.89
C TYR A 48 -22.56 19.21 14.85
N ALA A 49 -21.46 18.70 14.32
CA ALA A 49 -20.11 18.83 14.87
C ALA A 49 -19.41 20.00 14.16
N THR A 50 -18.87 20.94 14.93
CA THR A 50 -18.16 22.11 14.42
C THR A 50 -16.74 22.10 14.93
N GLY A 51 -15.77 21.96 14.02
CA GLY A 51 -14.35 22.12 14.28
C GLY A 51 -13.93 23.56 14.08
N VAL A 52 -13.15 24.10 15.00
CA VAL A 52 -12.54 25.44 14.91
C VAL A 52 -11.06 25.30 15.20
N THR A 53 -10.22 25.81 14.30
CA THR A 53 -8.77 25.84 14.47
C THR A 53 -8.25 27.26 14.34
N THR A 54 -7.50 27.73 15.33
CA THR A 54 -6.67 28.94 15.22
C THR A 54 -5.23 28.48 15.12
N LEU A 55 -4.56 28.78 14.02
CA LEU A 55 -3.18 28.36 13.74
C LEU A 55 -2.28 29.58 13.60
N THR A 56 -1.19 29.59 14.36
CA THR A 56 -0.08 30.56 14.25
C THR A 56 1.15 29.87 13.72
N TYR A 57 1.74 30.39 12.63
CA TYR A 57 2.96 29.86 12.03
C TYR A 57 3.69 30.96 11.26
N GLY A 58 5.02 31.08 11.46
CA GLY A 58 5.84 32.09 10.77
C GLY A 58 5.35 33.53 10.99
N GLY A 59 4.87 33.85 12.18
CA GLY A 59 4.34 35.18 12.54
C GLY A 59 2.96 35.51 11.95
N LYS A 60 2.31 34.61 11.24
CA LYS A 60 0.95 34.76 10.72
C LYS A 60 -0.02 33.91 11.53
N THR A 61 -1.24 34.43 11.73
CA THR A 61 -2.33 33.70 12.37
C THR A 61 -3.56 33.67 11.48
N ALA A 62 -4.17 32.48 11.33
CA ALA A 62 -5.44 32.32 10.63
C ALA A 62 -6.39 31.42 11.40
N ARG A 63 -7.70 31.59 11.14
CA ARG A 63 -8.77 30.80 11.73
C ARG A 63 -9.49 30.02 10.66
N GLY A 64 -9.60 28.70 10.86
CA GLY A 64 -10.41 27.81 10.04
C GLY A 64 -11.60 27.28 10.82
N GLU A 65 -12.74 27.18 10.20
CA GLU A 65 -13.96 26.60 10.78
C GLU A 65 -14.58 25.61 9.79
N ALA A 66 -15.08 24.48 10.29
CA ALA A 66 -15.81 23.51 9.49
C ALA A 66 -16.97 22.92 10.27
N ARG A 67 -18.13 22.84 9.64
CA ARG A 67 -19.35 22.30 10.23
C ARG A 67 -19.81 21.06 9.44
N VAL A 68 -20.02 19.96 10.16
CA VAL A 68 -20.43 18.68 9.58
C VAL A 68 -21.72 18.21 10.26
N ARG A 69 -22.70 17.81 9.47
CA ARG A 69 -24.00 17.32 9.98
C ARG A 69 -23.81 15.93 10.60
N ILE A 70 -24.30 15.76 11.84
CA ILE A 70 -24.29 14.51 12.59
C ILE A 70 -25.72 14.07 13.00
N ALA A 71 -26.73 14.90 12.70
CA ALA A 71 -28.12 14.57 13.00
C ALA A 71 -28.56 13.29 12.28
N GLY A 72 -29.19 12.37 13.01
CA GLY A 72 -29.69 11.10 12.49
C GLY A 72 -28.64 9.98 12.40
N VAL A 73 -27.38 10.25 12.76
CA VAL A 73 -26.33 9.25 12.79
C VAL A 73 -26.33 8.58 14.16
N SER A 74 -26.78 7.32 14.22
CA SER A 74 -26.83 6.50 15.45
C SER A 74 -25.57 5.65 15.63
N ASP A 75 -24.87 5.31 14.54
CA ASP A 75 -23.64 4.54 14.60
C ASP A 75 -22.49 5.38 15.20
N ALA A 76 -21.90 4.90 16.29
CA ALA A 76 -20.86 5.60 17.03
C ALA A 76 -19.57 5.79 16.20
N TYR A 77 -19.21 4.80 15.36
CA TYR A 77 -18.02 4.87 14.52
C TYR A 77 -18.20 5.90 13.39
N GLU A 78 -19.37 5.91 12.75
CA GLU A 78 -19.67 6.91 11.72
C GLU A 78 -19.75 8.33 12.32
N ARG A 79 -20.34 8.47 13.51
CA ARG A 79 -20.36 9.76 14.22
C ARG A 79 -18.96 10.26 14.52
N GLU A 80 -18.06 9.38 14.97
CA GLU A 80 -16.67 9.70 15.21
C GLU A 80 -15.93 10.13 13.92
N ARG A 81 -16.16 9.47 12.80
CA ARG A 81 -15.63 9.86 11.49
C ARG A 81 -16.06 11.27 11.08
N LEU A 82 -17.32 11.62 11.33
CA LEU A 82 -17.86 12.95 11.01
C LEU A 82 -17.25 14.04 11.91
N ARG A 83 -17.03 13.77 13.21
CA ARG A 83 -16.32 14.66 14.13
C ARG A 83 -14.90 14.91 13.66
N GLN A 84 -14.14 13.86 13.39
CA GLN A 84 -12.78 13.95 12.86
C GLN A 84 -12.74 14.69 11.52
N ARG A 85 -13.75 14.55 10.68
CA ARG A 85 -13.86 15.31 9.44
C ARG A 85 -14.00 16.81 9.70
N ALA A 86 -14.82 17.23 10.67
CA ALA A 86 -14.96 18.65 11.04
C ALA A 86 -13.60 19.23 11.52
N LEU A 87 -12.90 18.47 12.37
CA LEU A 87 -11.57 18.86 12.88
C LEU A 87 -10.54 18.99 11.76
N LYS A 88 -10.40 17.98 10.90
CA LYS A 88 -9.45 17.99 9.77
C LYS A 88 -9.71 19.15 8.80
N LEU A 89 -10.97 19.40 8.47
CA LEU A 89 -11.34 20.52 7.60
C LEU A 89 -11.06 21.88 8.23
N SER A 90 -11.29 22.06 9.53
CA SER A 90 -10.98 23.32 10.21
C SER A 90 -9.48 23.58 10.24
N PHE A 91 -8.68 22.55 10.54
CA PHE A 91 -7.21 22.65 10.52
C PHE A 91 -6.70 22.95 9.10
N PHE A 92 -7.19 22.24 8.11
CA PHE A 92 -6.84 22.45 6.72
C PHE A 92 -7.08 23.88 6.26
N ARG A 93 -8.25 24.47 6.59
CA ARG A 93 -8.58 25.84 6.23
C ARG A 93 -7.63 26.84 6.89
N ALA A 94 -7.37 26.70 8.19
CA ALA A 94 -6.42 27.56 8.89
C ALA A 94 -5.00 27.44 8.31
N ALA A 95 -4.52 26.22 8.07
CA ALA A 95 -3.19 25.95 7.54
C ALA A 95 -3.00 26.50 6.12
N ARG A 96 -4.00 26.30 5.23
CA ARG A 96 -3.99 26.88 3.90
C ARG A 96 -3.92 28.41 3.93
N ASP A 97 -4.70 29.05 4.78
CA ASP A 97 -4.77 30.51 4.85
C ASP A 97 -3.48 31.12 5.48
N VAL A 98 -2.80 30.38 6.37
CA VAL A 98 -1.48 30.79 6.93
C VAL A 98 -0.36 30.60 5.91
N THR A 99 -0.32 29.45 5.20
CA THR A 99 0.79 29.07 4.32
C THR A 99 0.62 29.56 2.88
N GLY A 100 -0.62 29.77 2.44
CA GLY A 100 -0.96 30.00 1.01
C GLY A 100 -0.84 28.75 0.13
N VAL A 101 -0.53 27.56 0.72
CA VAL A 101 -0.32 26.31 0.00
C VAL A 101 -1.55 25.41 0.15
N THR A 102 -1.89 24.69 -0.91
CA THR A 102 -2.91 23.63 -0.90
C THR A 102 -2.24 22.32 -1.29
N PRO A 103 -2.12 21.33 -0.38
CA PRO A 103 -1.61 20.02 -0.72
C PRO A 103 -2.43 19.36 -1.84
N SER A 104 -1.81 18.54 -2.69
CA SER A 104 -2.46 17.92 -3.85
C SER A 104 -3.70 17.08 -3.48
N TRP A 105 -3.71 16.45 -2.30
CA TRP A 105 -4.85 15.73 -1.74
C TRP A 105 -5.77 16.59 -0.87
N GLY A 106 -5.52 17.89 -0.79
CA GLY A 106 -6.32 18.82 0.01
C GLY A 106 -6.42 18.39 1.48
N ALA A 107 -7.63 18.42 2.01
CA ALA A 107 -7.97 17.98 3.37
C ALA A 107 -8.14 16.44 3.50
N LEU A 108 -7.99 15.69 2.42
CA LEU A 108 -8.15 14.23 2.44
C LEU A 108 -6.86 13.57 2.98
N THR A 109 -6.87 13.19 4.24
CA THR A 109 -5.73 12.56 4.93
C THR A 109 -5.81 11.03 4.97
N GLY A 110 -6.88 10.42 4.44
CA GLY A 110 -7.09 8.98 4.42
C GLY A 110 -6.06 8.25 3.56
N ILE A 111 -5.72 7.02 3.97
CA ILE A 111 -4.73 6.18 3.26
C ILE A 111 -5.30 5.49 2.00
N ARG A 112 -6.62 5.49 1.80
CA ARG A 112 -7.34 4.84 0.69
C ARG A 112 -8.32 5.79 0.03
N PRO A 113 -7.85 6.77 -0.75
CA PRO A 113 -8.74 7.74 -1.41
C PRO A 113 -9.73 7.08 -2.37
N ALA A 114 -9.31 6.05 -3.12
CA ALA A 114 -10.16 5.33 -4.06
C ALA A 114 -11.33 4.62 -3.36
N LYS A 115 -11.09 3.99 -2.18
CA LYS A 115 -12.16 3.36 -1.39
C LYS A 115 -13.24 4.35 -0.97
N LEU A 116 -12.86 5.60 -0.62
CA LEU A 116 -13.84 6.64 -0.31
C LEU A 116 -14.75 6.93 -1.52
N VAL A 117 -14.15 7.08 -2.69
CA VAL A 117 -14.89 7.33 -3.94
C VAL A 117 -15.76 6.13 -4.30
N ARG A 118 -15.22 4.91 -4.24
CA ARG A 118 -15.97 3.69 -4.50
C ARG A 118 -17.21 3.59 -3.61
N THR A 119 -17.06 3.86 -2.30
CA THR A 119 -18.22 3.88 -1.38
C THR A 119 -19.26 4.92 -1.79
N MET A 120 -18.86 6.13 -2.21
CA MET A 120 -19.79 7.15 -2.71
C MET A 120 -20.56 6.66 -3.95
N LEU A 121 -19.89 5.97 -4.87
CA LEU A 121 -20.50 5.41 -6.08
C LEU A 121 -21.46 4.26 -5.73
N GLU A 122 -21.11 3.39 -4.78
CA GLU A 122 -21.95 2.32 -4.26
C GLU A 122 -23.20 2.86 -3.53
N ASP A 123 -23.08 4.00 -2.87
CA ASP A 123 -24.19 4.73 -2.23
C ASP A 123 -25.06 5.48 -3.25
N GLY A 124 -24.82 5.32 -4.56
CA GLY A 124 -25.63 5.85 -5.64
C GLY A 124 -25.22 7.24 -6.14
N MET A 125 -24.09 7.78 -5.73
CA MET A 125 -23.56 9.01 -6.34
C MET A 125 -23.05 8.73 -7.75
N THR A 126 -23.26 9.68 -8.66
CA THR A 126 -22.60 9.65 -9.96
C THR A 126 -21.12 10.03 -9.83
N PRO A 127 -20.23 9.62 -10.77
CA PRO A 127 -18.84 10.07 -10.78
C PRO A 127 -18.68 11.59 -10.69
N ALA A 128 -19.52 12.35 -11.36
CA ALA A 128 -19.52 13.82 -11.31
C ALA A 128 -19.89 14.37 -9.92
N GLN A 129 -20.77 13.70 -9.17
CA GLN A 129 -21.10 14.08 -7.80
C GLN A 129 -19.94 13.76 -6.86
N ALA A 130 -19.32 12.58 -7.00
CA ALA A 130 -18.14 12.21 -6.23
C ALA A 130 -16.96 13.18 -6.50
N ASP A 131 -16.69 13.55 -7.76
CA ASP A 131 -15.69 14.57 -8.11
C ASP A 131 -15.98 15.90 -7.42
N ARG A 132 -17.24 16.34 -7.42
CA ARG A 132 -17.65 17.57 -6.73
C ARG A 132 -17.39 17.52 -5.24
N VAL A 133 -17.65 16.38 -4.58
CA VAL A 133 -17.33 16.20 -3.16
C VAL A 133 -15.82 16.29 -2.91
N LEU A 134 -15.00 15.64 -3.73
CA LEU A 134 -13.55 15.71 -3.62
C LEU A 134 -13.03 17.14 -3.82
N ARG A 135 -13.60 17.88 -4.81
CA ARG A 135 -13.22 19.26 -5.10
C ARG A 135 -13.66 20.23 -4.00
N ASP A 136 -14.96 20.25 -3.70
CA ASP A 136 -15.59 21.32 -2.91
C ASP A 136 -15.46 21.08 -1.40
N THR A 137 -15.45 19.81 -0.97
CA THR A 137 -15.34 19.46 0.44
C THR A 137 -13.89 19.25 0.85
N TYR A 138 -13.14 18.49 0.05
CA TYR A 138 -11.78 18.09 0.41
C TYR A 138 -10.68 18.90 -0.28
N CYS A 139 -11.02 19.76 -1.24
CA CYS A 139 -10.07 20.59 -1.99
C CYS A 139 -8.96 19.76 -2.68
N VAL A 140 -9.29 18.56 -3.16
CA VAL A 140 -8.35 17.69 -3.88
C VAL A 140 -8.08 18.25 -5.28
N SER A 141 -6.83 18.24 -5.71
CA SER A 141 -6.41 18.73 -7.03
C SER A 141 -7.05 17.95 -8.18
N PRO A 142 -7.21 18.55 -9.39
CA PRO A 142 -7.84 17.88 -10.53
C PRO A 142 -7.20 16.55 -10.91
N ALA A 143 -5.85 16.48 -10.94
CA ALA A 143 -5.13 15.26 -11.27
C ALA A 143 -5.42 14.14 -10.26
N ARG A 144 -5.37 14.44 -8.95
CA ARG A 144 -5.61 13.44 -7.89
C ARG A 144 -7.08 13.02 -7.79
N ARG A 145 -8.03 13.90 -8.14
CA ARG A 145 -9.45 13.52 -8.26
C ARG A 145 -9.65 12.49 -9.37
N ARG A 146 -9.03 12.72 -10.54
CA ARG A 146 -9.06 11.78 -11.66
C ARG A 146 -8.48 10.43 -11.28
N LEU A 147 -7.30 10.38 -10.65
CA LEU A 147 -6.70 9.14 -10.15
C LEU A 147 -7.63 8.38 -9.19
N ALA A 148 -8.25 9.09 -8.25
CA ALA A 148 -9.15 8.48 -7.28
C ALA A 148 -10.41 7.89 -7.92
N LEU A 149 -10.99 8.59 -8.90
CA LEU A 149 -12.18 8.12 -9.64
C LEU A 149 -11.87 6.88 -10.47
N GLU A 150 -10.83 6.92 -11.31
CA GLU A 150 -10.44 5.81 -12.18
C GLU A 150 -10.06 4.56 -11.36
N SER A 151 -9.29 4.73 -10.28
CA SER A 151 -8.97 3.61 -9.38
C SER A 151 -10.21 3.06 -8.66
N ALA A 152 -11.19 3.90 -8.33
CA ALA A 152 -12.45 3.46 -7.75
C ALA A 152 -13.30 2.66 -8.75
N GLU A 153 -13.32 3.06 -10.02
CA GLU A 153 -14.00 2.33 -11.10
C GLU A 153 -13.38 0.95 -11.31
N ALA A 154 -12.03 0.84 -11.31
CA ALA A 154 -11.33 -0.44 -11.35
C ALA A 154 -11.69 -1.33 -10.13
N GLY A 155 -11.78 -0.73 -8.93
CA GLY A 155 -12.22 -1.41 -7.73
C GLY A 155 -13.66 -1.92 -7.80
N LEU A 156 -14.59 -1.15 -8.38
CA LEU A 156 -15.98 -1.56 -8.60
C LEU A 156 -16.06 -2.74 -9.58
N LYS A 157 -15.32 -2.68 -10.69
CA LYS A 157 -15.22 -3.78 -11.66
C LYS A 157 -14.70 -5.06 -10.99
N ALA A 158 -13.57 -4.96 -10.27
CA ALA A 158 -13.00 -6.10 -9.57
C ALA A 158 -13.96 -6.70 -8.53
N ARG A 159 -14.76 -5.85 -7.85
CA ARG A 159 -15.74 -6.30 -6.88
C ARG A 159 -16.92 -7.05 -7.50
N SER A 160 -17.37 -6.67 -8.71
CA SER A 160 -18.52 -7.30 -9.39
C SER A 160 -18.29 -8.79 -9.68
N ASP A 161 -17.02 -9.22 -9.77
CA ASP A 161 -16.62 -10.59 -10.10
C ASP A 161 -16.37 -11.46 -8.85
N LEU A 162 -16.57 -10.88 -7.64
CA LEU A 162 -16.34 -11.59 -6.39
C LEU A 162 -17.60 -12.27 -5.86
N ARG A 163 -17.40 -13.48 -5.34
CA ARG A 163 -18.41 -14.23 -4.57
C ARG A 163 -18.12 -14.09 -3.06
N PRO A 164 -19.12 -14.33 -2.20
CA PRO A 164 -18.92 -14.23 -0.75
C PRO A 164 -17.84 -15.16 -0.18
N GLU A 165 -17.59 -16.29 -0.86
CA GLU A 165 -16.61 -17.32 -0.46
C GLU A 165 -15.19 -17.02 -0.96
N ASP A 166 -15.02 -16.00 -1.81
CA ASP A 166 -13.72 -15.67 -2.40
C ASP A 166 -12.79 -15.04 -1.38
N ILE A 167 -11.56 -15.55 -1.35
CA ILE A 167 -10.44 -14.99 -0.58
C ILE A 167 -9.19 -14.94 -1.44
N SER A 168 -8.21 -14.14 -1.04
CA SER A 168 -6.85 -14.23 -1.59
C SER A 168 -5.93 -15.02 -0.66
N LEU A 169 -4.99 -15.74 -1.24
CA LEU A 169 -3.90 -16.40 -0.52
C LEU A 169 -2.60 -15.60 -0.72
N TYR A 170 -1.96 -15.22 0.37
CA TYR A 170 -0.65 -14.59 0.36
C TYR A 170 0.39 -15.50 1.00
N ILE A 171 1.57 -15.62 0.38
CA ILE A 171 2.71 -16.33 0.97
C ILE A 171 3.89 -15.37 1.09
N GLY A 172 4.41 -15.23 2.32
CA GLY A 172 5.56 -14.40 2.62
C GLY A 172 6.87 -15.17 2.59
N ILE A 173 7.84 -14.73 1.78
CA ILE A 173 9.22 -15.24 1.78
C ILE A 173 10.14 -14.16 2.35
N PRO A 174 10.59 -14.27 3.60
CA PRO A 174 11.28 -13.19 4.32
C PRO A 174 12.79 -13.11 4.04
N PHE A 175 13.23 -13.56 2.88
CA PHE A 175 14.64 -13.57 2.49
C PHE A 175 14.92 -12.65 1.33
N CYS A 176 16.06 -11.94 1.38
CA CYS A 176 16.57 -11.10 0.28
C CYS A 176 18.08 -11.32 0.14
N PRO A 177 18.66 -11.15 -1.06
CA PRO A 177 20.12 -11.18 -1.22
C PRO A 177 20.81 -10.14 -0.33
N THR A 178 20.30 -8.90 -0.36
CA THR A 178 20.78 -7.78 0.48
C THR A 178 19.58 -6.95 0.94
N ARG A 179 19.74 -6.21 2.06
CA ARG A 179 18.69 -5.30 2.55
C ARG A 179 18.85 -3.92 1.95
N CYS A 180 17.85 -3.48 1.17
CA CYS A 180 17.79 -2.13 0.61
C CYS A 180 17.62 -1.06 1.70
N ALA A 181 18.18 0.14 1.51
CA ALA A 181 18.17 1.21 2.51
C ALA A 181 16.77 1.73 2.83
N TYR A 182 15.86 1.73 1.84
CA TYR A 182 14.45 2.16 2.00
C TYR A 182 13.53 1.09 2.58
N CYS A 183 13.95 -0.20 2.56
CA CYS A 183 13.05 -1.32 2.83
C CYS A 183 12.58 -1.32 4.27
N SER A 184 11.25 -1.33 4.44
CA SER A 184 10.58 -1.42 5.73
C SER A 184 10.10 -2.83 6.06
N PHE A 185 10.15 -3.75 5.10
CA PHE A 185 9.81 -5.14 5.34
C PHE A 185 10.89 -5.81 6.19
N VAL A 186 10.45 -6.74 7.01
CA VAL A 186 11.37 -7.56 7.77
C VAL A 186 11.89 -8.64 6.84
N SER A 187 13.06 -8.39 6.26
CA SER A 187 13.76 -9.35 5.45
C SER A 187 15.11 -9.69 6.08
N ALA A 188 15.45 -10.97 6.07
CA ALA A 188 16.74 -11.45 6.48
C ALA A 188 17.67 -11.55 5.26
N SER A 189 18.89 -10.99 5.37
CA SER A 189 19.90 -11.19 4.35
C SER A 189 20.28 -12.67 4.26
N VAL A 190 20.28 -13.24 3.05
CA VAL A 190 20.65 -14.64 2.82
C VAL A 190 22.03 -14.95 3.38
N GLU A 191 23.02 -14.05 3.21
CA GLU A 191 24.37 -14.23 3.76
C GLU A 191 24.36 -14.58 5.26
N LYS A 192 23.48 -13.93 6.04
CA LYS A 192 23.42 -14.09 7.50
C LYS A 192 22.42 -15.15 7.94
N SER A 193 21.48 -15.54 7.09
CA SER A 193 20.31 -16.33 7.47
C SER A 193 20.11 -17.58 6.63
N PHE A 194 21.10 -17.96 5.82
CA PHE A 194 21.03 -19.14 4.94
C PHE A 194 20.62 -20.42 5.70
N LYS A 195 21.15 -20.62 6.92
CA LYS A 195 20.83 -21.78 7.77
C LYS A 195 19.35 -21.85 8.21
N LEU A 196 18.61 -20.74 8.11
CA LEU A 196 17.20 -20.70 8.49
C LEU A 196 16.28 -21.04 7.32
N MET A 197 16.79 -21.10 6.09
CA MET A 197 15.95 -21.24 4.89
C MET A 197 15.22 -22.59 4.87
N GLU A 198 15.94 -23.70 5.01
CA GLU A 198 15.33 -25.02 5.05
C GLU A 198 14.37 -25.23 6.23
N PRO A 199 14.72 -24.88 7.48
CA PRO A 199 13.77 -24.94 8.60
C PRO A 199 12.54 -24.04 8.37
N TYR A 200 12.72 -22.89 7.74
CA TYR A 200 11.64 -21.99 7.41
C TYR A 200 10.67 -22.61 6.40
N LEU A 201 11.20 -23.17 5.31
CA LEU A 201 10.40 -23.82 4.28
C LEU A 201 9.64 -25.04 4.83
N ALA A 202 10.25 -25.81 5.71
CA ALA A 202 9.57 -26.91 6.39
C ALA A 202 8.39 -26.43 7.24
N ALA A 203 8.58 -25.36 8.03
CA ALA A 203 7.50 -24.77 8.82
C ALA A 203 6.39 -24.16 7.95
N LEU A 204 6.77 -23.48 6.86
CA LEU A 204 5.83 -22.88 5.90
C LEU A 204 5.01 -23.96 5.18
N THR A 205 5.63 -25.07 4.76
CA THR A 205 4.94 -26.20 4.12
C THR A 205 3.91 -26.81 5.07
N ALA A 206 4.26 -27.01 6.35
CA ALA A 206 3.30 -27.50 7.35
C ALA A 206 2.12 -26.50 7.56
N GLU A 207 2.37 -25.19 7.52
CA GLU A 207 1.33 -24.19 7.60
C GLU A 207 0.44 -24.21 6.34
N VAL A 208 1.01 -24.34 5.13
CA VAL A 208 0.28 -24.49 3.85
C VAL A 208 -0.68 -25.68 3.92
N GLU A 209 -0.22 -26.84 4.42
CA GLU A 209 -1.05 -28.04 4.59
C GLU A 209 -2.21 -27.81 5.56
N ALA A 210 -1.93 -27.17 6.71
CA ALA A 210 -2.95 -26.87 7.71
C ALA A 210 -3.98 -25.86 7.19
N ALA A 211 -3.52 -24.81 6.49
CA ALA A 211 -4.35 -23.78 5.88
C ALA A 211 -5.23 -24.38 4.76
N GLY A 212 -4.67 -25.25 3.92
CA GLY A 212 -5.44 -25.92 2.86
C GLY A 212 -6.58 -26.77 3.41
N ARG A 213 -6.35 -27.53 4.48
CA ARG A 213 -7.42 -28.27 5.17
C ARG A 213 -8.51 -27.32 5.68
N MET A 214 -8.12 -26.23 6.34
CA MET A 214 -9.06 -25.24 6.89
C MET A 214 -9.88 -24.55 5.79
N VAL A 215 -9.26 -24.16 4.67
CA VAL A 215 -9.95 -23.55 3.52
C VAL A 215 -10.97 -24.52 2.92
N LYS A 216 -10.62 -25.79 2.76
CA LYS A 216 -11.51 -26.85 2.29
C LYS A 216 -12.70 -27.07 3.25
N GLU A 217 -12.46 -27.14 4.53
CA GLU A 217 -13.49 -27.32 5.57
C GLU A 217 -14.46 -26.15 5.66
N THR A 218 -14.00 -24.94 5.37
CA THR A 218 -14.82 -23.72 5.41
C THR A 218 -15.52 -23.41 4.09
N GLY A 219 -15.24 -24.15 3.02
CA GLY A 219 -15.80 -23.92 1.68
C GLY A 219 -15.35 -22.62 1.02
N LEU A 220 -14.24 -22.03 1.50
CA LEU A 220 -13.67 -20.81 0.92
C LEU A 220 -12.95 -21.14 -0.39
N ARG A 221 -12.86 -20.15 -1.28
CA ARG A 221 -12.29 -20.30 -2.63
C ARG A 221 -11.12 -19.33 -2.80
N ILE A 222 -10.01 -19.82 -3.35
CA ILE A 222 -8.86 -18.95 -3.68
C ILE A 222 -9.14 -18.22 -4.99
N LYS A 223 -9.38 -16.91 -4.90
CA LYS A 223 -9.62 -16.04 -6.05
C LYS A 223 -8.33 -15.45 -6.62
N SER A 224 -7.34 -15.18 -5.79
CA SER A 224 -6.00 -14.78 -6.23
C SER A 224 -4.93 -15.34 -5.30
N PHE A 225 -3.76 -15.61 -5.88
CA PHE A 225 -2.55 -16.03 -5.17
C PHE A 225 -1.45 -14.98 -5.35
N TYR A 226 -0.77 -14.66 -4.26
CA TYR A 226 0.35 -13.72 -4.29
C TYR A 226 1.50 -14.20 -3.40
N MET A 227 2.68 -14.37 -3.97
CA MET A 227 3.89 -14.69 -3.21
C MET A 227 4.87 -13.52 -3.27
N GLY A 228 5.20 -12.97 -2.10
CA GLY A 228 6.02 -11.79 -1.98
C GLY A 228 6.77 -11.71 -0.65
N GLY A 229 7.00 -10.48 -0.17
CA GLY A 229 7.61 -10.19 1.13
C GLY A 229 9.04 -9.68 1.04
N GLY A 230 10.04 -10.56 1.06
CA GLY A 230 11.43 -10.22 0.74
C GLY A 230 11.64 -10.30 -0.77
N THR A 231 12.20 -11.42 -1.22
CA THR A 231 12.38 -11.73 -2.65
C THR A 231 12.18 -13.24 -2.84
N PRO A 232 11.01 -13.70 -3.28
CA PRO A 232 10.71 -15.12 -3.46
C PRO A 232 11.74 -15.88 -4.29
N THR A 233 12.25 -15.27 -5.35
CA THR A 233 13.31 -15.84 -6.21
C THR A 233 14.70 -15.95 -5.56
N THR A 234 14.83 -15.60 -4.28
CA THR A 234 16.02 -15.96 -3.46
C THR A 234 16.07 -17.47 -3.20
N LEU A 235 14.93 -18.15 -3.25
CA LEU A 235 14.85 -19.60 -3.19
C LEU A 235 15.52 -20.21 -4.43
N SER A 236 16.07 -21.42 -4.30
CA SER A 236 16.50 -22.19 -5.47
C SER A 236 15.29 -22.67 -6.27
N ALA A 237 15.50 -23.07 -7.53
CA ALA A 237 14.44 -23.62 -8.37
C ALA A 237 13.78 -24.84 -7.68
N SER A 238 14.57 -25.75 -7.11
CA SER A 238 14.06 -26.91 -6.37
C SER A 238 13.28 -26.58 -5.12
N GLN A 239 13.68 -25.54 -4.37
CA GLN A 239 12.94 -25.07 -3.21
C GLN A 239 11.60 -24.42 -3.58
N MET A 240 11.58 -23.62 -4.68
CA MET A 240 10.34 -23.06 -5.23
C MET A 240 9.41 -24.14 -5.74
N ASP A 241 9.92 -25.11 -6.50
CA ASP A 241 9.14 -26.25 -7.00
C ASP A 241 8.48 -27.04 -5.87
N ALA A 242 9.24 -27.36 -4.82
CA ALA A 242 8.71 -28.08 -3.66
C ALA A 242 7.60 -27.28 -2.93
N LEU A 243 7.81 -25.98 -2.71
CA LEU A 243 6.82 -25.11 -2.04
C LEU A 243 5.55 -24.95 -2.90
N LEU A 244 5.69 -24.66 -4.20
CA LEU A 244 4.56 -24.46 -5.10
C LEU A 244 3.81 -25.77 -5.35
N THR A 245 4.51 -26.92 -5.38
CA THR A 245 3.88 -28.24 -5.37
C THR A 245 3.01 -28.43 -4.12
N ALA A 246 3.50 -28.04 -2.93
CA ALA A 246 2.70 -28.12 -1.71
C ALA A 246 1.47 -27.18 -1.77
N VAL A 247 1.61 -25.99 -2.31
CA VAL A 247 0.49 -25.07 -2.53
C VAL A 247 -0.56 -25.70 -3.44
N ASN A 248 -0.16 -26.16 -4.64
CA ASN A 248 -1.08 -26.69 -5.65
C ASN A 248 -1.77 -28.00 -5.22
N ARG A 249 -1.15 -28.77 -4.30
CA ARG A 249 -1.78 -29.98 -3.70
C ARG A 249 -2.80 -29.66 -2.62
N ASN A 250 -2.63 -28.58 -1.89
CA ASN A 250 -3.44 -28.29 -0.72
C ASN A 250 -4.56 -27.27 -0.98
N PHE A 251 -4.46 -26.45 -2.03
CA PHE A 251 -5.47 -25.49 -2.42
C PHE A 251 -6.04 -25.80 -3.80
N ASP A 252 -7.35 -25.67 -3.95
CA ASP A 252 -7.99 -25.64 -5.27
C ASP A 252 -7.81 -24.23 -5.87
N LEU A 253 -7.00 -24.15 -6.91
CA LEU A 253 -6.69 -22.93 -7.62
C LEU A 253 -7.42 -22.81 -8.98
N SER A 254 -8.41 -23.68 -9.25
CA SER A 254 -9.16 -23.68 -10.51
C SER A 254 -9.94 -22.37 -10.77
N ASP A 255 -10.34 -21.69 -9.72
CA ASP A 255 -11.02 -20.39 -9.76
C ASP A 255 -10.05 -19.20 -9.56
N CYS A 256 -8.75 -19.47 -9.45
CA CYS A 256 -7.72 -18.43 -9.28
C CYS A 256 -7.56 -17.65 -10.58
N VAL A 257 -7.81 -16.34 -10.52
CA VAL A 257 -7.77 -15.44 -11.68
C VAL A 257 -6.46 -14.64 -11.78
N GLU A 258 -5.60 -14.75 -10.79
CA GLU A 258 -4.26 -14.15 -10.77
C GLU A 258 -3.34 -14.98 -9.88
N TYR A 259 -2.25 -15.44 -10.44
CA TYR A 259 -1.18 -16.15 -9.74
C TYR A 259 0.13 -15.35 -9.85
N CYS A 260 0.32 -14.43 -8.90
CA CYS A 260 1.42 -13.48 -8.91
C CYS A 260 2.58 -13.91 -8.02
N ILE A 261 3.82 -13.85 -8.54
CA ILE A 261 5.05 -14.09 -7.77
C ILE A 261 6.04 -12.94 -7.99
N GLU A 262 6.48 -12.33 -6.87
CA GLU A 262 7.50 -11.30 -6.93
C GLU A 262 8.87 -11.90 -7.26
N ALA A 263 9.36 -11.70 -8.49
CA ALA A 263 10.73 -11.98 -8.85
C ALA A 263 11.67 -10.82 -8.43
N GLY A 264 11.15 -9.67 -8.20
CA GLY A 264 11.61 -8.45 -7.49
C GLY A 264 13.03 -7.94 -7.76
N ARG A 265 14.00 -8.83 -7.96
CA ARG A 265 15.41 -8.45 -8.12
C ARG A 265 16.06 -9.20 -9.28
N PRO A 266 16.66 -8.51 -10.26
CA PRO A 266 17.27 -9.15 -11.44
C PRO A 266 18.40 -10.11 -11.08
N ASP A 267 19.15 -9.84 -10.00
CA ASP A 267 20.23 -10.70 -9.49
C ASP A 267 19.75 -12.04 -8.89
N THR A 268 18.44 -12.28 -8.82
CA THR A 268 17.86 -13.55 -8.36
C THR A 268 17.05 -14.27 -9.44
N ILE A 269 16.97 -13.71 -10.65
CA ILE A 269 16.19 -14.22 -11.77
C ILE A 269 17.12 -15.04 -12.67
N ASP A 270 16.71 -16.28 -12.98
CA ASP A 270 17.31 -17.12 -13.99
C ASP A 270 16.23 -17.95 -14.71
N ARG A 271 16.60 -18.56 -15.83
CA ARG A 271 15.67 -19.33 -16.68
C ARG A 271 15.05 -20.52 -15.95
N GLU A 272 15.82 -21.21 -15.13
CA GLU A 272 15.35 -22.42 -14.42
C GLU A 272 14.24 -22.03 -13.41
N LYS A 273 14.45 -20.98 -12.64
CA LYS A 273 13.46 -20.48 -11.69
C LYS A 273 12.20 -19.98 -12.38
N LEU A 274 12.35 -19.18 -13.44
CA LEU A 274 11.19 -18.69 -14.19
C LEU A 274 10.40 -19.84 -14.83
N GLN A 275 11.08 -20.92 -15.29
CA GLN A 275 10.39 -22.10 -15.80
C GLN A 275 9.56 -22.78 -14.70
N VAL A 276 10.12 -22.96 -13.50
CA VAL A 276 9.37 -23.49 -12.36
C VAL A 276 8.11 -22.66 -12.07
N LEU A 277 8.22 -21.32 -12.12
CA LEU A 277 7.04 -20.46 -11.89
C LEU A 277 5.95 -20.70 -12.94
N LEU A 278 6.32 -20.79 -14.22
CA LEU A 278 5.38 -21.08 -15.32
C LEU A 278 4.77 -22.47 -15.20
N ASP A 279 5.56 -23.49 -14.86
CA ASP A 279 5.11 -24.87 -14.71
C ASP A 279 4.08 -25.01 -13.59
N HIS A 280 4.13 -24.13 -12.57
CA HIS A 280 3.16 -24.05 -11.49
C HIS A 280 1.97 -23.11 -11.75
N GLY A 281 1.91 -22.48 -12.92
CA GLY A 281 0.77 -21.65 -13.35
C GLY A 281 0.87 -20.18 -12.98
N ALA A 282 2.07 -19.68 -12.64
CA ALA A 282 2.25 -18.24 -12.44
C ALA A 282 1.97 -17.48 -13.75
N ASP A 283 1.02 -16.56 -13.70
CA ASP A 283 0.63 -15.72 -14.82
C ASP A 283 1.20 -14.30 -14.73
N ARG A 284 1.66 -13.91 -13.55
CA ARG A 284 2.24 -12.60 -13.28
C ARG A 284 3.52 -12.69 -12.48
N ILE A 285 4.54 -11.96 -12.91
CA ILE A 285 5.76 -11.72 -12.13
C ILE A 285 6.06 -10.23 -12.03
N SER A 286 6.93 -9.86 -11.09
CA SER A 286 7.45 -8.49 -11.02
C SER A 286 8.97 -8.46 -11.15
N VAL A 287 9.48 -7.55 -12.00
CA VAL A 287 10.91 -7.25 -12.15
C VAL A 287 11.11 -5.80 -11.73
N ASN A 288 11.67 -5.56 -10.53
CA ASN A 288 11.58 -4.26 -9.86
C ASN A 288 12.90 -3.47 -9.93
N PRO A 289 13.07 -2.52 -10.88
CA PRO A 289 14.28 -1.68 -10.95
C PRO A 289 14.37 -0.73 -9.77
N GLN A 290 13.27 -0.16 -9.31
CA GLN A 290 13.13 0.97 -8.38
C GLN A 290 13.67 2.29 -8.94
N SER A 291 14.85 2.28 -9.58
CA SER A 291 15.50 3.32 -10.38
C SER A 291 16.46 2.65 -11.35
N LEU A 292 16.80 3.31 -12.45
CA LEU A 292 17.88 2.93 -13.38
C LEU A 292 19.10 3.85 -13.28
N GLU A 293 19.10 4.80 -12.35
CA GLU A 293 20.24 5.69 -12.10
C GLU A 293 21.30 4.99 -11.23
N PRO A 294 22.54 4.75 -11.71
CA PRO A 294 23.56 4.02 -10.95
C PRO A 294 23.87 4.63 -9.58
N ARG A 295 23.88 5.97 -9.48
CA ARG A 295 24.07 6.68 -8.20
C ARG A 295 22.97 6.40 -7.19
N VAL A 296 21.70 6.28 -7.65
CA VAL A 296 20.56 5.97 -6.82
C VAL A 296 20.61 4.52 -6.35
N LEU A 297 20.88 3.58 -7.28
CA LEU A 297 21.03 2.15 -6.96
C LEU A 297 22.14 1.93 -5.91
N SER A 298 23.28 2.60 -6.05
CA SER A 298 24.36 2.56 -5.07
C SER A 298 23.91 3.10 -3.70
N ALA A 299 23.23 4.25 -3.66
CA ALA A 299 22.75 4.88 -2.43
C ALA A 299 21.75 4.00 -1.66
N ILE A 300 20.90 3.26 -2.38
CA ILE A 300 19.91 2.34 -1.77
C ILE A 300 20.45 0.93 -1.53
N GLY A 301 21.71 0.64 -1.89
CA GLY A 301 22.36 -0.65 -1.66
C GLY A 301 21.88 -1.77 -2.58
N ARG A 302 21.47 -1.43 -3.80
CA ARG A 302 21.23 -2.40 -4.89
C ARG A 302 22.47 -2.57 -5.75
N LYS A 303 22.82 -3.81 -6.10
CA LYS A 303 24.05 -4.14 -6.82
C LYS A 303 23.84 -4.40 -8.31
N HIS A 304 22.60 -4.35 -8.80
CA HIS A 304 22.31 -4.55 -10.22
C HIS A 304 22.53 -3.26 -11.04
N SER A 305 22.74 -3.43 -12.31
CA SER A 305 22.82 -2.35 -13.30
C SER A 305 21.49 -2.21 -14.09
N PRO A 306 21.32 -1.11 -14.87
CA PRO A 306 20.21 -0.99 -15.81
C PRO A 306 20.13 -2.14 -16.82
N GLU A 307 21.29 -2.60 -17.30
CA GLU A 307 21.39 -3.73 -18.26
C GLU A 307 20.95 -5.06 -17.64
N ASP A 308 21.10 -5.26 -16.34
CA ASP A 308 20.58 -6.46 -15.65
C ASP A 308 19.06 -6.46 -15.61
N ILE A 309 18.43 -5.29 -15.48
CA ILE A 309 16.96 -5.14 -15.57
C ILE A 309 16.49 -5.46 -16.99
N GLU A 310 17.14 -4.90 -18.01
CA GLU A 310 16.81 -5.15 -19.41
C GLU A 310 16.87 -6.65 -19.73
N LYS A 311 17.96 -7.33 -19.37
CA LYS A 311 18.11 -8.79 -19.55
C LYS A 311 17.05 -9.59 -18.79
N ALA A 312 16.69 -9.20 -17.58
CA ALA A 312 15.66 -9.87 -16.81
C ALA A 312 14.28 -9.70 -17.45
N MET A 313 13.99 -8.51 -18.00
CA MET A 313 12.75 -8.24 -18.73
C MET A 313 12.69 -9.03 -20.06
N GLU A 314 13.77 -9.02 -20.84
CA GLU A 314 13.88 -9.83 -22.06
C GLU A 314 13.69 -11.32 -21.77
N LEU A 315 14.30 -11.84 -20.70
CA LEU A 315 14.14 -13.23 -20.29
C LEU A 315 12.67 -13.52 -19.92
N ALA A 316 12.05 -12.72 -19.07
CA ALA A 316 10.67 -12.89 -18.66
C ALA A 316 9.70 -12.86 -19.83
N THR A 317 9.86 -11.87 -20.74
CA THR A 317 9.02 -11.73 -21.94
C THR A 317 9.24 -12.90 -22.92
N SER A 318 10.50 -13.30 -23.15
CA SER A 318 10.82 -14.41 -24.06
C SER A 318 10.31 -15.77 -23.57
N MET A 319 10.11 -15.93 -22.26
CA MET A 319 9.53 -17.13 -21.67
C MET A 319 8.00 -17.15 -21.70
N GLY A 320 7.36 -16.04 -22.08
CA GLY A 320 5.92 -15.97 -22.31
C GLY A 320 5.08 -15.75 -21.06
N PHE A 321 5.61 -15.08 -20.03
CA PHE A 321 4.75 -14.63 -18.92
C PHE A 321 3.64 -13.70 -19.44
N PRO A 322 2.37 -14.00 -19.13
CA PRO A 322 1.25 -13.16 -19.57
C PRO A 322 1.36 -11.72 -19.08
N HIS A 323 1.83 -11.53 -17.85
CA HIS A 323 1.92 -10.21 -17.23
C HIS A 323 3.26 -10.00 -16.53
N VAL A 324 3.88 -8.83 -16.76
CA VAL A 324 5.11 -8.42 -16.08
C VAL A 324 4.94 -7.02 -15.50
N ASN A 325 5.08 -6.91 -14.18
CA ASN A 325 5.05 -5.63 -13.45
C ASN A 325 6.46 -5.11 -13.21
N MET A 326 6.61 -3.79 -13.20
CA MET A 326 7.82 -3.09 -12.77
C MET A 326 7.48 -2.08 -11.66
N ASP A 327 8.25 -2.09 -10.55
CA ASP A 327 8.10 -1.09 -9.50
C ASP A 327 9.18 -0.02 -9.61
N LEU A 328 8.74 1.24 -9.54
CA LEU A 328 9.57 2.44 -9.46
C LEU A 328 9.29 3.17 -8.14
N ILE A 329 10.30 3.86 -7.59
CA ILE A 329 10.11 4.67 -6.37
C ILE A 329 10.55 6.10 -6.63
N ALA A 330 9.61 7.04 -6.57
CA ALA A 330 9.88 8.48 -6.55
C ALA A 330 10.41 8.92 -5.19
N GLY A 331 11.44 9.75 -5.17
CA GLY A 331 12.01 10.33 -3.94
C GLY A 331 13.11 9.50 -3.28
N LEU A 332 13.74 8.56 -3.98
CA LEU A 332 14.90 7.81 -3.47
C LEU A 332 16.11 8.73 -3.20
N PRO A 333 16.99 8.37 -2.22
CA PRO A 333 18.24 9.08 -1.99
C PRO A 333 19.07 9.23 -3.27
N ALA A 334 19.66 10.40 -3.46
CA ALA A 334 20.47 10.77 -4.64
C ALA A 334 19.70 10.82 -5.97
N ASP A 335 18.37 10.69 -5.99
CA ASP A 335 17.57 10.84 -7.20
C ASP A 335 17.23 12.32 -7.47
N THR A 336 16.82 12.60 -8.71
CA THR A 336 16.34 13.92 -9.15
C THR A 336 15.14 13.75 -10.07
N PRO A 337 14.31 14.79 -10.31
CA PRO A 337 13.22 14.72 -11.28
C PRO A 337 13.66 14.23 -12.66
N GLU A 338 14.83 14.67 -13.14
CA GLU A 338 15.39 14.24 -14.43
C GLU A 338 15.87 12.78 -14.41
N GLY A 339 16.43 12.29 -13.27
CA GLY A 339 16.84 10.89 -13.08
C GLY A 339 15.63 9.97 -13.09
N PHE A 340 14.61 10.33 -12.34
CA PHE A 340 13.32 9.60 -12.31
C PHE A 340 12.68 9.57 -13.72
N ARG A 341 12.65 10.70 -14.43
CA ARG A 341 12.14 10.78 -15.78
C ARG A 341 12.86 9.81 -16.72
N ARG A 342 14.21 9.83 -16.76
CA ARG A 342 14.97 8.88 -17.58
C ARG A 342 14.67 7.43 -17.22
N THR A 343 14.56 7.14 -15.91
CA THR A 343 14.18 5.80 -15.42
C THR A 343 12.83 5.37 -15.98
N LEU A 344 11.79 6.20 -15.84
CA LEU A 344 10.45 5.88 -16.32
C LEU A 344 10.40 5.70 -17.83
N ASP A 345 10.99 6.65 -18.58
CA ASP A 345 11.03 6.62 -20.05
C ASP A 345 11.70 5.35 -20.57
N THR A 346 12.77 4.90 -19.93
CA THR A 346 13.48 3.66 -20.28
C THR A 346 12.62 2.44 -19.90
N CYS A 347 12.04 2.39 -18.70
CA CYS A 347 11.16 1.29 -18.28
C CYS A 347 9.95 1.10 -19.22
N LEU A 348 9.42 2.18 -19.77
CA LEU A 348 8.33 2.15 -20.75
C LEU A 348 8.72 1.49 -22.10
N THR A 349 10.01 1.28 -22.35
CA THR A 349 10.49 0.56 -23.55
C THR A 349 10.68 -0.94 -23.33
N PHE A 350 10.68 -1.42 -22.09
CA PHE A 350 10.96 -2.84 -21.76
C PHE A 350 9.79 -3.79 -21.94
N GLY A 351 8.62 -3.28 -22.33
CA GLY A 351 7.45 -4.11 -22.65
C GLY A 351 6.67 -4.62 -21.43
N ALA A 352 6.86 -4.02 -20.25
CA ALA A 352 5.99 -4.28 -19.12
C ALA A 352 4.55 -3.80 -19.41
N ASP A 353 3.57 -4.58 -19.02
CA ASP A 353 2.14 -4.21 -19.14
C ASP A 353 1.57 -3.63 -17.83
N ASN A 354 2.40 -3.58 -16.78
CA ASN A 354 2.05 -3.05 -15.48
C ASN A 354 3.25 -2.32 -14.87
N ILE A 355 3.03 -1.09 -14.39
CA ILE A 355 4.06 -0.26 -13.73
C ILE A 355 3.47 0.30 -12.45
N THR A 356 4.13 0.05 -11.32
CA THR A 356 3.76 0.68 -10.06
C THR A 356 4.73 1.81 -9.74
N VAL A 357 4.20 3.03 -9.59
CA VAL A 357 4.96 4.18 -9.12
C VAL A 357 4.70 4.36 -7.63
N HIS A 358 5.71 4.04 -6.83
CA HIS A 358 5.71 4.26 -5.40
C HIS A 358 6.30 5.63 -5.06
N THR A 359 5.83 6.22 -3.96
CA THR A 359 6.50 7.33 -3.30
C THR A 359 7.25 6.83 -2.09
N LEU A 360 8.49 7.26 -1.90
CA LEU A 360 9.30 6.87 -0.75
C LEU A 360 8.57 7.15 0.56
N SER A 361 8.45 6.12 1.40
CA SER A 361 7.88 6.23 2.74
C SER A 361 8.95 5.96 3.80
N LEU A 362 9.22 6.97 4.61
CA LEU A 362 10.23 6.89 5.68
C LEU A 362 9.69 6.11 6.87
N LYS A 363 10.08 4.86 7.01
CA LYS A 363 9.70 4.00 8.13
C LYS A 363 10.76 3.99 9.22
N LYS A 364 10.30 3.93 10.48
CA LYS A 364 11.21 3.68 11.62
C LYS A 364 12.00 2.40 11.37
N GLY A 365 13.34 2.49 11.41
CA GLY A 365 14.24 1.36 11.15
C GLY A 365 14.67 1.18 9.69
N SER A 366 14.26 2.06 8.76
CA SER A 366 14.92 2.16 7.46
C SER A 366 16.33 2.77 7.63
N ARG A 367 17.31 2.26 6.86
CA ARG A 367 18.68 2.82 6.87
C ARG A 367 18.71 4.28 6.46
N ILE A 368 17.81 4.73 5.60
CA ILE A 368 17.68 6.15 5.21
C ILE A 368 17.52 7.03 6.45
N LEU A 369 16.60 6.69 7.37
CA LEU A 369 16.42 7.44 8.61
C LEU A 369 17.57 7.25 9.60
N LEU A 370 18.08 6.03 9.74
CA LEU A 370 19.13 5.71 10.71
C LEU A 370 20.47 6.35 10.35
N GLU A 371 20.77 6.45 9.05
CA GLU A 371 22.03 6.99 8.51
C GLU A 371 21.88 8.46 8.08
N GLY A 372 20.69 9.04 8.14
CA GLY A 372 20.44 10.44 7.73
C GLY A 372 20.72 10.69 6.25
N LEU A 373 20.39 9.73 5.37
CA LEU A 373 20.64 9.89 3.94
C LEU A 373 19.77 11.02 3.38
N PRO A 374 20.34 11.95 2.60
CA PRO A 374 19.58 13.03 1.99
C PRO A 374 18.57 12.47 0.97
N ILE A 375 17.35 12.96 1.02
CA ILE A 375 16.27 12.62 0.08
C ILE A 375 15.84 13.87 -0.69
N PRO A 376 15.25 13.72 -1.89
CA PRO A 376 14.63 14.82 -2.64
C PRO A 376 13.59 15.57 -1.85
N SER A 377 13.41 16.86 -2.17
CA SER A 377 12.36 17.70 -1.57
C SER A 377 10.96 17.22 -1.94
N ALA A 378 9.95 17.73 -1.24
CA ALA A 378 8.55 17.44 -1.59
C ALA A 378 8.19 17.97 -3.00
N GLU A 379 8.77 19.11 -3.40
CA GLU A 379 8.62 19.70 -4.74
C GLU A 379 9.23 18.78 -5.82
N ASP A 380 10.42 18.23 -5.59
CA ASP A 380 11.06 17.28 -6.52
C ASP A 380 10.21 16.02 -6.68
N VAL A 381 9.68 15.47 -5.58
CA VAL A 381 8.81 14.29 -5.63
C VAL A 381 7.49 14.63 -6.34
N ALA A 382 6.93 15.82 -6.13
CA ALA A 382 5.76 16.27 -6.88
C ALA A 382 6.04 16.30 -8.38
N ALA A 383 7.19 16.88 -8.78
CA ALA A 383 7.60 16.94 -10.18
C ALA A 383 7.78 15.54 -10.81
N MET A 384 8.31 14.57 -10.06
CA MET A 384 8.42 13.17 -10.51
C MET A 384 7.04 12.56 -10.78
N LEU A 385 6.09 12.72 -9.85
CA LEU A 385 4.75 12.15 -9.99
C LEU A 385 3.90 12.86 -11.04
N ASP A 386 4.03 14.18 -11.14
CA ASP A 386 3.33 14.98 -12.14
C ASP A 386 3.86 14.72 -13.57
N TYR A 387 5.11 14.24 -13.69
CA TYR A 387 5.63 13.70 -14.93
C TYR A 387 5.09 12.29 -15.24
N ALA A 388 5.01 11.43 -14.24
CA ALA A 388 4.62 10.02 -14.43
C ALA A 388 3.19 9.85 -14.97
N ASP A 389 2.21 10.62 -14.46
CA ASP A 389 0.80 10.50 -14.88
C ASP A 389 0.63 10.69 -16.41
N PRO A 390 1.00 11.82 -17.02
CA PRO A 390 0.85 12.00 -18.47
C PRO A 390 1.72 11.04 -19.29
N ALA A 391 2.94 10.74 -18.86
CA ALA A 391 3.84 9.83 -19.58
C ALA A 391 3.28 8.40 -19.70
N LEU A 392 2.73 7.88 -18.58
CA LEU A 392 2.10 6.56 -18.56
C LEU A 392 0.81 6.53 -19.41
N ARG A 393 -0.03 7.58 -19.32
CA ARG A 393 -1.26 7.68 -20.13
C ARG A 393 -0.97 7.76 -21.63
N GLU A 394 0.07 8.46 -22.03
CA GLU A 394 0.49 8.55 -23.44
C GLU A 394 0.84 7.17 -24.01
N LYS A 395 1.34 6.27 -23.17
CA LYS A 395 1.61 4.86 -23.51
C LYS A 395 0.42 3.92 -23.32
N GLY A 396 -0.77 4.44 -23.04
CA GLY A 396 -2.00 3.67 -22.91
C GLY A 396 -2.23 3.02 -21.54
N PHE A 397 -1.41 3.36 -20.53
CA PHE A 397 -1.63 2.89 -19.17
C PHE A 397 -2.74 3.67 -18.48
N ALA A 398 -3.52 2.99 -17.65
CA ALA A 398 -4.52 3.57 -16.78
C ALA A 398 -4.26 3.17 -15.32
N PRO A 399 -4.59 4.04 -14.33
CA PRO A 399 -4.45 3.67 -12.93
C PRO A 399 -5.54 2.67 -12.55
N TYR A 400 -5.17 1.62 -11.80
CA TYR A 400 -6.12 0.59 -11.38
C TYR A 400 -6.19 0.39 -9.88
N TYR A 401 -5.20 0.84 -9.12
CA TYR A 401 -5.26 0.96 -7.67
C TYR A 401 -4.40 2.10 -7.18
N LEU A 402 -4.73 2.57 -5.97
CA LEU A 402 -4.06 3.71 -5.39
C LEU A 402 -4.13 3.63 -3.87
N TYR A 403 -3.02 3.92 -3.20
CA TYR A 403 -2.99 4.04 -1.76
C TYR A 403 -1.97 5.07 -1.29
N ARG A 404 -2.13 5.53 -0.06
CA ARG A 404 -1.20 6.43 0.61
C ARG A 404 -0.67 5.77 1.88
N GLN A 405 0.48 6.20 2.32
CA GLN A 405 1.07 5.75 3.58
C GLN A 405 1.38 6.96 4.47
N LYS A 406 1.57 6.68 5.76
CA LYS A 406 2.09 7.70 6.69
C LYS A 406 3.57 7.96 6.39
N TYR A 407 4.01 9.19 6.65
CA TYR A 407 5.42 9.60 6.49
C TYR A 407 5.95 9.44 5.06
N MET A 408 5.09 9.58 4.07
CA MET A 408 5.50 9.73 2.68
C MET A 408 5.98 11.15 2.43
N SER A 409 7.00 11.31 1.63
CA SER A 409 7.44 12.62 1.15
C SER A 409 6.26 13.35 0.52
N GLY A 410 5.98 14.60 0.92
CA GLY A 410 4.87 15.40 0.41
C GLY A 410 3.46 14.83 0.63
N SER A 411 3.30 13.77 1.44
CA SER A 411 2.02 13.07 1.64
C SER A 411 1.38 12.59 0.33
N PHE A 412 2.17 12.22 -0.66
CA PHE A 412 1.74 11.75 -1.96
C PHE A 412 1.22 10.31 -1.93
N GLU A 413 0.94 9.77 -3.09
CA GLU A 413 0.33 8.47 -3.32
C GLU A 413 1.30 7.46 -3.94
N ASN A 414 0.90 6.18 -3.87
CA ASN A 414 1.42 5.10 -4.70
C ASN A 414 0.31 4.70 -5.67
N VAL A 415 0.64 4.51 -6.93
CA VAL A 415 -0.32 4.20 -7.99
C VAL A 415 0.16 3.03 -8.82
N GLY A 416 -0.67 2.02 -8.97
CA GLY A 416 -0.48 0.97 -9.96
C GLY A 416 -1.13 1.36 -11.27
N TRP A 417 -0.38 1.26 -12.34
CA TRP A 417 -0.75 1.59 -13.71
C TRP A 417 -0.65 0.34 -14.57
N CYS A 418 -1.61 0.12 -15.46
CA CYS A 418 -1.55 -1.02 -16.36
C CYS A 418 -2.18 -0.71 -17.72
N ILE A 419 -1.82 -1.54 -18.71
CA ILE A 419 -2.57 -1.64 -19.96
C ILE A 419 -3.91 -2.36 -19.65
N SER A 420 -4.96 -2.01 -20.36
CA SER A 420 -6.28 -2.58 -20.16
C SER A 420 -6.27 -4.11 -20.18
N GLY A 421 -6.79 -4.72 -19.14
CA GLY A 421 -6.84 -6.18 -18.95
C GLY A 421 -5.64 -6.75 -18.17
N ALA A 422 -4.65 -5.92 -17.84
CA ALA A 422 -3.48 -6.32 -17.06
C ALA A 422 -3.53 -5.84 -15.59
N GLU A 423 -4.72 -5.53 -15.08
CA GLU A 423 -4.90 -5.08 -13.69
C GLU A 423 -4.42 -6.15 -12.71
N GLY A 424 -3.56 -5.77 -11.75
CA GLY A 424 -3.16 -6.64 -10.65
C GLY A 424 -4.30 -6.76 -9.63
N LEU A 425 -5.09 -7.82 -9.72
CA LEU A 425 -6.32 -7.98 -8.95
C LEU A 425 -6.07 -8.12 -7.45
N TYR A 426 -5.01 -8.85 -7.05
CA TYR A 426 -4.62 -8.94 -5.65
C TYR A 426 -4.39 -7.55 -5.03
N ASN A 427 -3.74 -6.64 -5.78
CA ASN A 427 -3.48 -5.28 -5.32
C ASN A 427 -4.78 -4.49 -5.12
N ILE A 428 -5.75 -4.65 -6.02
CA ILE A 428 -7.08 -4.05 -5.85
C ILE A 428 -7.77 -4.64 -4.62
N TYR A 429 -7.80 -5.98 -4.48
CA TYR A 429 -8.50 -6.65 -3.38
C TYR A 429 -7.97 -6.23 -2.01
N ILE A 430 -6.65 -6.16 -1.83
CA ILE A 430 -6.05 -5.79 -0.54
C ILE A 430 -6.20 -4.28 -0.25
N MET A 431 -6.07 -3.42 -1.28
CA MET A 431 -6.13 -1.95 -1.08
C MET A 431 -7.57 -1.47 -0.89
N GLU A 432 -8.52 -2.00 -1.65
CA GLU A 432 -9.93 -1.66 -1.54
C GLU A 432 -10.67 -2.44 -0.44
N GLU A 433 -10.01 -3.43 0.18
CA GLU A 433 -10.59 -4.30 1.23
C GLU A 433 -11.87 -4.99 0.76
N LEU A 434 -11.78 -5.64 -0.42
CA LEU A 434 -12.95 -6.24 -1.07
C LEU A 434 -13.31 -7.60 -0.48
N HIS A 435 -12.32 -8.39 -0.08
CA HIS A 435 -12.47 -9.69 0.58
C HIS A 435 -11.30 -9.98 1.53
N SER A 436 -11.36 -11.12 2.22
CA SER A 436 -10.33 -11.51 3.16
C SER A 436 -9.04 -11.96 2.45
N ILE A 437 -7.90 -11.68 3.08
CA ILE A 437 -6.58 -12.15 2.64
C ILE A 437 -6.07 -13.11 3.71
N LEU A 438 -5.93 -14.38 3.37
CA LEU A 438 -5.25 -15.37 4.19
C LEU A 438 -3.75 -15.26 3.93
N SER A 439 -2.98 -14.83 4.90
CA SER A 439 -1.53 -14.72 4.77
C SER A 439 -0.84 -15.84 5.52
N LEU A 440 0.14 -16.49 4.88
CA LEU A 440 1.01 -17.53 5.45
C LEU A 440 2.45 -17.03 5.39
N GLY A 441 3.28 -17.55 6.30
CA GLY A 441 4.70 -17.18 6.33
C GLY A 441 5.01 -15.98 7.21
N ALA A 442 6.32 -15.82 7.52
CA ALA A 442 6.81 -14.77 8.40
C ALA A 442 6.48 -13.36 7.89
N GLY A 443 6.06 -12.50 8.80
CA GLY A 443 5.64 -11.12 8.49
C GLY A 443 4.28 -11.02 7.81
N GLY A 444 3.59 -12.12 7.55
CA GLY A 444 2.25 -12.15 7.01
C GLY A 444 1.25 -11.41 7.89
N SER A 445 0.30 -10.75 7.25
CA SER A 445 -0.82 -10.06 7.91
C SER A 445 -2.12 -10.55 7.32
N THR A 446 -2.71 -11.53 7.94
CA THR A 446 -4.05 -12.02 7.57
C THR A 446 -5.06 -10.92 7.86
N LYS A 447 -5.80 -10.53 6.85
CA LYS A 447 -6.86 -9.52 6.91
C LYS A 447 -8.20 -10.20 6.68
N MET A 448 -9.09 -10.13 7.65
CA MET A 448 -10.44 -10.68 7.60
C MET A 448 -11.42 -9.53 7.35
N VAL A 449 -12.26 -9.67 6.33
CA VAL A 449 -13.16 -8.61 5.86
C VAL A 449 -14.60 -9.13 5.80
N ASP A 450 -15.49 -8.51 6.57
CA ASP A 450 -16.93 -8.64 6.42
C ASP A 450 -17.49 -7.31 5.87
N ALA A 451 -17.66 -7.26 4.56
CA ALA A 451 -18.12 -6.06 3.87
C ALA A 451 -19.55 -5.68 4.24
N LYS A 452 -20.41 -6.66 4.59
CA LYS A 452 -21.82 -6.43 4.96
C LYS A 452 -21.95 -5.73 6.31
N ARG A 453 -21.08 -6.10 7.28
CA ARG A 453 -21.06 -5.52 8.63
C ARG A 453 -20.00 -4.42 8.78
N ASN A 454 -19.30 -4.05 7.71
CA ASN A 454 -18.15 -3.11 7.72
C ASN A 454 -17.11 -3.45 8.81
N ARG A 455 -16.88 -4.77 9.02
CA ARG A 455 -15.97 -5.30 10.05
C ARG A 455 -14.66 -5.75 9.40
N ILE A 456 -13.53 -5.28 9.91
CA ILE A 456 -12.20 -5.68 9.46
C ILE A 456 -11.38 -6.05 10.68
N GLU A 457 -10.85 -7.27 10.67
CA GLU A 457 -9.93 -7.77 11.69
C GLU A 457 -8.60 -8.17 11.08
N ARG A 458 -7.56 -8.19 11.90
CA ARG A 458 -6.22 -8.60 11.48
C ARG A 458 -5.56 -9.46 12.53
N VAL A 459 -4.88 -10.51 12.06
CA VAL A 459 -3.92 -11.28 12.84
C VAL A 459 -2.58 -11.25 12.14
N PHE A 460 -1.51 -11.28 12.93
CA PHE A 460 -0.16 -11.10 12.42
C PHE A 460 0.67 -12.34 12.72
N HIS A 461 1.47 -12.74 11.73
CA HIS A 461 2.52 -13.75 11.92
C HIS A 461 3.75 -13.15 12.62
N PRO A 462 4.57 -13.98 13.27
CA PRO A 462 5.88 -13.56 13.71
C PRO A 462 6.66 -12.92 12.58
N LYS A 463 7.34 -11.81 12.85
CA LYS A 463 7.97 -11.01 11.80
C LYS A 463 9.25 -11.65 11.26
N PHE A 464 10.05 -12.25 12.13
CA PHE A 464 11.36 -12.77 11.77
C PHE A 464 11.30 -14.29 11.50
N PRO A 465 12.11 -14.82 10.54
CA PRO A 465 12.11 -16.25 10.22
C PRO A 465 12.32 -17.15 11.43
N LEU A 466 13.26 -16.79 12.33
CA LEU A 466 13.54 -17.58 13.53
C LEU A 466 12.33 -17.63 14.47
N GLU A 467 11.68 -16.48 14.73
CA GLU A 467 10.48 -16.43 15.57
C GLU A 467 9.33 -17.23 14.96
N TYR A 468 9.20 -17.19 13.63
CA TYR A 468 8.19 -17.95 12.90
C TYR A 468 8.38 -19.46 13.06
N ILE A 469 9.61 -19.95 12.91
CA ILE A 469 9.95 -21.36 13.09
C ILE A 469 9.70 -21.81 14.54
N GLN A 470 9.99 -20.96 15.52
CA GLN A 470 9.91 -21.29 16.95
C GLN A 470 8.51 -21.15 17.56
N ARG A 471 7.51 -20.64 16.82
CA ARG A 471 6.17 -20.37 17.33
C ARG A 471 5.06 -21.02 16.49
N PRO A 472 5.07 -22.36 16.31
CA PRO A 472 4.04 -23.05 15.53
C PRO A 472 2.64 -22.89 16.14
N GLU A 473 2.52 -22.73 17.47
CA GLU A 473 1.24 -22.43 18.13
C GLU A 473 0.61 -21.16 17.63
N LYS A 474 1.40 -20.11 17.31
CA LYS A 474 0.90 -18.85 16.78
C LYS A 474 0.29 -19.01 15.39
N LEU A 475 0.86 -19.88 14.56
CA LEU A 475 0.34 -20.17 13.22
C LEU A 475 -1.05 -20.84 13.33
N THR A 476 -1.16 -21.82 14.25
CA THR A 476 -2.44 -22.48 14.54
C THR A 476 -3.50 -21.51 15.07
N GLU A 477 -3.14 -20.62 16.00
CA GLU A 477 -4.04 -19.59 16.52
C GLU A 477 -4.55 -18.67 15.41
N ASN A 478 -3.69 -18.25 14.47
CA ASN A 478 -4.05 -17.39 13.36
C ASN A 478 -5.04 -18.06 12.40
N LEU A 479 -4.82 -19.32 12.05
CA LEU A 479 -5.74 -20.11 11.23
C LEU A 479 -7.09 -20.31 11.93
N GLU A 480 -7.10 -20.58 13.22
CA GLU A 480 -8.31 -20.72 14.01
C GLU A 480 -9.11 -19.40 14.10
N ALA A 481 -8.42 -18.27 14.26
CA ALA A 481 -9.05 -16.95 14.24
C ALA A 481 -9.72 -16.68 12.87
N PHE A 482 -9.03 -17.03 11.78
CA PHE A 482 -9.57 -16.89 10.42
C PHE A 482 -10.81 -17.78 10.21
N ARG A 483 -10.72 -19.05 10.63
CA ARG A 483 -11.86 -20.00 10.54
C ARG A 483 -13.08 -19.47 11.29
N ARG A 484 -12.91 -19.06 12.55
CA ARG A 484 -14.00 -18.52 13.38
C ARG A 484 -14.66 -17.30 12.75
N PHE A 485 -13.88 -16.36 12.26
CA PHE A 485 -14.40 -15.15 11.61
C PHE A 485 -15.32 -15.51 10.43
N HIS A 486 -14.89 -16.41 9.54
CA HIS A 486 -15.69 -16.82 8.39
C HIS A 486 -16.91 -17.67 8.77
N GLN A 487 -16.83 -18.48 9.82
CA GLN A 487 -18.01 -19.19 10.36
C GLN A 487 -19.05 -18.23 10.96
N GLU A 488 -18.61 -17.15 11.60
CA GLU A 488 -19.51 -16.08 12.08
C GLU A 488 -20.18 -15.31 10.95
N MET A 489 -19.47 -15.08 9.84
CA MET A 489 -20.02 -14.42 8.65
C MET A 489 -21.10 -15.25 7.97
N ALA A 490 -21.00 -16.58 8.00
CA ALA A 490 -21.95 -17.50 7.38
C ALA A 490 -23.27 -17.64 8.15
N ARG A 491 -23.30 -17.20 9.40
CA ARG A 491 -24.49 -17.14 10.25
C ARG A 491 -25.22 -15.80 10.08
#